data_12744df2dcc70cb9c6a5569055a48cd1
#
_entry.id   12744df2dcc70cb9c6a5569055a48cd1
#
_cell.length_a   1.000
_cell.length_b   1.000
_cell.length_c   1.000
_cell.angle_alpha   90.00
_cell.angle_beta   90.00
_cell.angle_gamma   90.00
#
_symmetry.space_group_name_H-M   'P 1'
#
loop_
_entity.id
_entity.type
_entity.pdbx_description
1 polymer ?
#
loop_
_entity_poly.entity_id
_entity_poly.type
_entity_poly.pdbx_seq_one_letter_code
_entity_poly.pdbx_strand_id
1 'polypeptide(L)'
;INQPTLKKIDVLTFNDFHGNVLKDGKNIGAARLAGVINEYQLADELDDTYGVVTVSGGDLYQGTAISNLTQGAPVTEMLKEINLAASAIGNHEFDWGADKIAGWANDGGFEFVAANIVYEGTDTIVDFAEPYIITESEGVNIAFIGIAGEDTVTSTKAENVEGLDFLDAVETLDKWTPIARAEGADIVIALTHSAATENSDGTITGEAAEIAENAENIDAVIAAHNHKFVDGIVNGIPVVQAGYNGRGLSVISFTLDENNNIVQSEGNTRKLYEEGELPVNKVVEEKVNEINENLKPILAEKVTDLPFDLEHDRNNGLTPLGVTVAEAMKEIGQTDVAIANGGGIRAPLSAGDLTVGDMYTILPFDNQLVTLKVTGADLKLLIEHGINPPSFGWGQFAGLKVWYDPATDKITSMRLEDGTKVEDDQYYTVTTIDFLLTGGDSYDFSNAIDVVDTCEVMREGIQAYWKENGIKAYDYNLLIAGEDTTVDEPSKDEVVGGDTAAGDKEENKDEVKDEIVSDDKIVVGGTETGKTENDKNTSKLPNTGAPISSVQVVLAAMIVMAIGAGMLRNEKSKVE
;
A
#
# COMPACT_ATOMS: atom_id res chain seq x y z
N ILE A 1 51.00 -11.40 27.82
CA ILE A 1 49.52 -11.39 28.02
C ILE A 1 48.97 -11.25 26.63
N ASN A 2 48.45 -12.36 26.05
CA ASN A 2 47.72 -12.29 24.78
C ASN A 2 46.48 -11.41 25.03
N GLN A 3 46.28 -10.39 24.20
CA GLN A 3 45.02 -9.69 24.20
C GLN A 3 43.95 -10.71 23.78
N PRO A 4 42.76 -10.72 24.41
CA PRO A 4 41.67 -11.59 23.98
C PRO A 4 41.34 -11.29 22.52
N THR A 5 41.21 -12.34 21.73
CA THR A 5 40.76 -12.20 20.34
C THR A 5 39.27 -11.84 20.37
N LEU A 6 38.94 -10.61 19.97
CA LEU A 6 37.56 -10.18 19.81
C LEU A 6 37.06 -10.58 18.43
N LYS A 7 35.83 -11.02 18.35
CA LYS A 7 35.11 -11.22 17.09
C LYS A 7 34.17 -10.04 16.81
N LYS A 8 33.96 -9.72 15.57
CA LYS A 8 32.96 -8.74 15.14
C LYS A 8 31.94 -9.41 14.23
N ILE A 9 30.68 -9.23 14.55
CA ILE A 9 29.55 -9.67 13.69
C ILE A 9 28.76 -8.45 13.27
N ASP A 10 28.62 -8.25 11.96
CA ASP A 10 27.74 -7.24 11.37
C ASP A 10 26.47 -7.90 10.83
N VAL A 11 25.32 -7.49 11.35
CA VAL A 11 24.02 -7.85 10.82
C VAL A 11 23.54 -6.72 9.92
N LEU A 12 23.46 -7.02 8.62
CA LEU A 12 22.99 -6.09 7.60
C LEU A 12 21.49 -6.24 7.44
N THR A 13 20.78 -5.12 7.36
CA THR A 13 19.33 -5.15 7.13
C THR A 13 18.86 -4.00 6.26
N PHE A 14 17.88 -4.29 5.44
CA PHE A 14 17.06 -3.33 4.69
C PHE A 14 15.59 -3.70 4.86
N ASN A 15 14.69 -2.81 4.51
CA ASN A 15 13.25 -3.00 4.70
C ASN A 15 12.47 -2.18 3.68
N ASP A 16 11.18 -2.49 3.53
CA ASP A 16 10.26 -1.73 2.69
C ASP A 16 10.84 -1.49 1.28
N PHE A 17 11.38 -2.56 0.69
CA PHE A 17 12.05 -2.49 -0.61
C PHE A 17 11.06 -2.24 -1.76
N HIS A 18 9.82 -2.75 -1.62
CA HIS A 18 8.70 -2.51 -2.52
C HIS A 18 9.04 -2.69 -4.00
N GLY A 19 9.79 -3.74 -4.30
CA GLY A 19 10.13 -4.07 -5.70
C GLY A 19 10.95 -3.01 -6.44
N ASN A 20 11.63 -2.10 -5.75
CA ASN A 20 12.41 -1.00 -6.35
C ASN A 20 13.75 -1.49 -6.91
N VAL A 21 13.69 -2.42 -7.85
CA VAL A 21 14.85 -3.08 -8.46
C VAL A 21 15.59 -2.20 -9.47
N LEU A 22 14.90 -1.23 -10.08
CA LEU A 22 15.51 -0.28 -11.01
C LEU A 22 16.09 0.94 -10.28
N LYS A 23 17.21 1.46 -10.78
CA LYS A 23 17.70 2.76 -10.32
C LYS A 23 16.78 3.85 -10.85
N ASP A 24 16.19 4.63 -9.95
CA ASP A 24 15.36 5.79 -10.27
C ASP A 24 15.45 6.85 -9.17
N GLY A 25 15.88 8.05 -9.52
CA GLY A 25 16.07 9.14 -8.56
C GLY A 25 16.93 8.73 -7.36
N LYS A 26 16.34 8.79 -6.15
CA LYS A 26 16.98 8.35 -4.90
C LYS A 26 16.96 6.83 -4.70
N ASN A 27 16.17 6.10 -5.45
CA ASN A 27 16.13 4.63 -5.39
C ASN A 27 17.35 4.08 -6.12
N ILE A 28 18.27 3.45 -5.39
CA ILE A 28 19.56 3.02 -5.96
C ILE A 28 19.47 1.76 -6.82
N GLY A 29 18.37 1.01 -6.69
CA GLY A 29 18.11 -0.23 -7.40
C GLY A 29 18.79 -1.46 -6.79
N ALA A 30 18.28 -2.63 -7.14
CA ALA A 30 18.70 -3.92 -6.61
C ALA A 30 20.20 -4.20 -6.81
N ALA A 31 20.73 -3.89 -8.00
CA ALA A 31 22.12 -4.19 -8.34
C ALA A 31 23.13 -3.43 -7.47
N ARG A 32 22.80 -2.21 -7.05
CA ARG A 32 23.68 -1.41 -6.17
C ARG A 32 23.52 -1.82 -4.72
N LEU A 33 22.29 -2.08 -4.26
CA LEU A 33 22.08 -2.62 -2.92
C LEU A 33 22.83 -3.94 -2.74
N ALA A 34 22.71 -4.86 -3.69
CA ALA A 34 23.45 -6.11 -3.70
C ALA A 34 24.97 -5.88 -3.74
N GLY A 35 25.46 -4.94 -4.55
CA GLY A 35 26.87 -4.61 -4.62
C GLY A 35 27.45 -4.14 -3.28
N VAL A 36 26.73 -3.26 -2.57
CA VAL A 36 27.12 -2.79 -1.23
C VAL A 36 27.15 -3.94 -0.22
N ILE A 37 26.13 -4.80 -0.21
CA ILE A 37 26.07 -5.96 0.70
C ILE A 37 27.22 -6.94 0.39
N ASN A 38 27.51 -7.19 -0.89
CA ASN A 38 28.60 -8.08 -1.28
C ASN A 38 29.99 -7.57 -0.85
N GLU A 39 30.22 -6.26 -0.69
CA GLU A 39 31.47 -5.75 -0.12
C GLU A 39 31.68 -6.17 1.33
N TYR A 40 30.61 -6.18 2.15
CA TYR A 40 30.66 -6.70 3.51
C TYR A 40 30.93 -8.21 3.52
N GLN A 41 30.25 -8.96 2.65
CA GLN A 41 30.43 -10.42 2.55
C GLN A 41 31.85 -10.79 2.08
N LEU A 42 32.44 -10.01 1.18
CA LEU A 42 33.82 -10.20 0.77
C LEU A 42 34.80 -9.92 1.91
N ALA A 43 34.52 -8.95 2.79
CA ALA A 43 35.35 -8.68 3.97
C ALA A 43 35.26 -9.83 4.98
N ASP A 44 34.07 -10.44 5.15
CA ASP A 44 33.87 -11.67 5.94
C ASP A 44 34.73 -12.82 5.42
N GLU A 45 34.73 -13.11 4.12
CA GLU A 45 35.54 -14.15 3.50
C GLU A 45 37.06 -13.98 3.70
N LEU A 46 37.50 -12.76 4.02
CA LEU A 46 38.93 -12.42 4.15
C LEU A 46 39.44 -12.35 5.60
N ASP A 47 38.57 -12.42 6.61
CA ASP A 47 38.93 -12.24 8.02
C ASP A 47 38.11 -13.18 8.94
N ASP A 48 38.72 -14.26 9.41
CA ASP A 48 38.11 -15.26 10.29
C ASP A 48 37.64 -14.71 11.67
N THR A 49 37.80 -13.43 11.93
CA THR A 49 37.29 -12.74 13.14
C THR A 49 36.15 -11.78 12.87
N TYR A 50 35.72 -11.69 11.61
CA TYR A 50 34.65 -10.83 11.14
C TYR A 50 33.60 -11.64 10.42
N GLY A 51 32.37 -11.58 10.86
CA GLY A 51 31.24 -12.29 10.27
C GLY A 51 30.15 -11.35 9.83
N VAL A 52 29.40 -11.74 8.79
CA VAL A 52 28.30 -10.99 8.22
C VAL A 52 27.06 -11.86 8.02
N VAL A 53 25.89 -11.34 8.44
CA VAL A 53 24.59 -11.94 8.15
C VAL A 53 23.68 -10.88 7.58
N THR A 54 22.96 -11.21 6.50
CA THR A 54 22.00 -10.28 5.84
C THR A 54 20.58 -10.75 6.08
N VAL A 55 19.71 -9.83 6.55
CA VAL A 55 18.27 -10.06 6.79
C VAL A 55 17.44 -8.89 6.26
N SER A 56 16.13 -9.02 6.25
CA SER A 56 15.22 -7.95 5.85
C SER A 56 14.07 -7.77 6.82
N GLY A 57 13.64 -6.51 7.00
CA GLY A 57 12.47 -6.14 7.80
C GLY A 57 11.12 -6.34 7.09
N GLY A 58 11.08 -6.97 5.91
CA GLY A 58 9.82 -7.22 5.19
C GLY A 58 9.44 -6.15 4.17
N ASP A 59 8.27 -6.29 3.56
CA ASP A 59 7.74 -5.47 2.46
C ASP A 59 8.69 -5.47 1.26
N LEU A 60 9.02 -6.66 0.76
CA LEU A 60 10.04 -6.85 -0.26
C LEU A 60 9.52 -6.65 -1.68
N TYR A 61 8.35 -7.17 -2.01
CA TYR A 61 7.97 -7.52 -3.38
C TYR A 61 7.03 -6.54 -4.05
N GLN A 62 5.94 -6.16 -3.39
CA GLN A 62 4.89 -5.34 -3.96
C GLN A 62 5.30 -3.87 -4.00
N GLY A 63 5.04 -3.15 -5.12
CA GLY A 63 5.18 -1.69 -5.17
C GLY A 63 5.60 -1.10 -6.50
N THR A 64 6.26 -1.85 -7.40
CA THR A 64 6.64 -1.35 -8.73
C THR A 64 6.08 -2.21 -9.84
N ALA A 65 5.90 -1.62 -11.03
CA ALA A 65 5.36 -2.33 -12.19
C ALA A 65 6.18 -3.58 -12.54
N ILE A 66 7.50 -3.49 -12.53
CA ILE A 66 8.38 -4.62 -12.87
C ILE A 66 8.24 -5.76 -11.87
N SER A 67 8.10 -5.46 -10.59
CA SER A 67 7.89 -6.46 -9.55
C SER A 67 6.45 -7.02 -9.58
N ASN A 68 5.44 -6.16 -9.66
CA ASN A 68 4.04 -6.56 -9.66
C ASN A 68 3.70 -7.46 -10.85
N LEU A 69 4.08 -7.08 -12.07
CA LEU A 69 3.81 -7.86 -13.28
C LEU A 69 4.54 -9.20 -13.34
N THR A 70 5.60 -9.37 -12.57
CA THR A 70 6.39 -10.60 -12.50
C THR A 70 6.27 -11.31 -11.15
N GLN A 71 5.38 -10.84 -10.27
CA GLN A 71 5.18 -11.36 -8.92
C GLN A 71 6.49 -11.49 -8.13
N GLY A 72 7.35 -10.46 -8.20
CA GLY A 72 8.57 -10.36 -7.42
C GLY A 72 9.80 -11.05 -8.01
N ALA A 73 9.75 -11.61 -9.21
CA ALA A 73 10.87 -12.33 -9.80
C ALA A 73 12.22 -11.59 -9.76
N PRO A 74 12.34 -10.30 -10.14
CA PRO A 74 13.61 -9.58 -10.07
C PRO A 74 14.09 -9.32 -8.63
N VAL A 75 13.19 -9.23 -7.66
CA VAL A 75 13.54 -9.13 -6.23
C VAL A 75 14.16 -10.44 -5.78
N THR A 76 13.53 -11.58 -6.10
CA THR A 76 14.04 -12.92 -5.77
C THR A 76 15.47 -13.13 -6.28
N GLU A 77 15.79 -12.66 -7.49
CA GLU A 77 17.16 -12.75 -8.03
C GLU A 77 18.17 -11.93 -7.18
N MET A 78 17.78 -10.75 -6.69
CA MET A 78 18.61 -9.97 -5.76
C MET A 78 18.83 -10.73 -4.44
N LEU A 79 17.75 -11.29 -3.86
CA LEU A 79 17.82 -11.97 -2.57
C LEU A 79 18.76 -13.18 -2.59
N LYS A 80 18.79 -13.93 -3.71
CA LYS A 80 19.75 -15.02 -3.95
C LYS A 80 21.19 -14.51 -3.92
N GLU A 81 21.48 -13.44 -4.65
CA GLU A 81 22.84 -12.90 -4.82
C GLU A 81 23.41 -12.28 -3.55
N ILE A 82 22.56 -11.88 -2.62
CA ILE A 82 22.98 -11.36 -1.30
C ILE A 82 22.96 -12.42 -0.19
N ASN A 83 22.61 -13.67 -0.52
CA ASN A 83 22.45 -14.76 0.46
C ASN A 83 21.61 -14.32 1.67
N LEU A 84 20.40 -13.81 1.40
CA LEU A 84 19.48 -13.41 2.46
C LEU A 84 19.22 -14.58 3.40
N ALA A 85 19.43 -14.42 4.70
CA ALA A 85 19.20 -15.48 5.70
C ALA A 85 17.72 -15.58 6.09
N ALA A 86 17.10 -14.43 6.39
CA ALA A 86 15.70 -14.35 6.78
C ALA A 86 15.07 -13.00 6.43
N SER A 87 13.76 -12.98 6.36
CA SER A 87 12.95 -11.76 6.32
C SER A 87 11.80 -11.83 7.31
N ALA A 88 11.52 -10.72 8.00
CA ALA A 88 10.21 -10.54 8.61
C ALA A 88 9.13 -10.55 7.53
N ILE A 89 7.88 -10.84 7.91
CA ILE A 89 6.71 -10.69 7.06
C ILE A 89 6.12 -9.30 7.29
N GLY A 90 6.08 -8.48 6.23
CA GLY A 90 5.35 -7.22 6.23
C GLY A 90 3.90 -7.39 5.80
N ASN A 91 3.11 -6.32 5.91
CA ASN A 91 1.71 -6.33 5.49
C ASN A 91 1.58 -6.52 3.96
N HIS A 92 2.53 -6.04 3.17
CA HIS A 92 2.51 -6.16 1.72
C HIS A 92 2.97 -7.52 1.18
N GLU A 93 3.52 -8.42 2.00
CA GLU A 93 3.69 -9.81 1.61
C GLU A 93 2.35 -10.53 1.41
N PHE A 94 1.25 -10.02 1.98
CA PHE A 94 -0.09 -10.58 1.81
C PHE A 94 -0.85 -10.03 0.59
N ASP A 95 -0.37 -8.98 -0.09
CA ASP A 95 -1.13 -8.30 -1.16
C ASP A 95 -1.57 -9.22 -2.30
N TRP A 96 -0.79 -10.25 -2.60
CA TRP A 96 -1.11 -11.25 -3.63
C TRP A 96 -1.53 -12.61 -3.07
N GLY A 97 -1.93 -12.64 -1.78
CA GLY A 97 -2.35 -13.84 -1.05
C GLY A 97 -1.21 -14.52 -0.29
N ALA A 98 -1.51 -15.04 0.89
CA ALA A 98 -0.55 -15.71 1.77
C ALA A 98 0.12 -16.94 1.13
N ASP A 99 -0.52 -17.57 0.13
CA ASP A 99 0.02 -18.70 -0.62
C ASP A 99 1.31 -18.39 -1.41
N LYS A 100 1.63 -17.11 -1.64
CA LYS A 100 2.86 -16.67 -2.31
C LYS A 100 4.10 -16.74 -1.42
N ILE A 101 3.93 -16.53 -0.11
CA ILE A 101 5.02 -16.33 0.86
C ILE A 101 5.99 -17.52 0.86
N ALA A 102 5.48 -18.74 1.02
CA ALA A 102 6.32 -19.95 0.99
C ALA A 102 7.06 -20.13 -0.35
N GLY A 103 6.40 -19.77 -1.47
CA GLY A 103 7.01 -19.83 -2.80
C GLY A 103 8.21 -18.91 -2.94
N TRP A 104 8.11 -17.68 -2.47
CA TRP A 104 9.21 -16.71 -2.50
C TRP A 104 10.40 -17.12 -1.65
N ALA A 105 10.15 -17.66 -0.44
CA ALA A 105 11.20 -18.18 0.43
C ALA A 105 11.96 -19.31 -0.26
N ASN A 106 11.25 -20.30 -0.81
CA ASN A 106 11.85 -21.41 -1.54
C ASN A 106 12.66 -20.94 -2.77
N ASP A 107 12.08 -20.04 -3.56
CA ASP A 107 12.72 -19.53 -4.78
C ASP A 107 13.92 -18.62 -4.45
N GLY A 108 13.86 -17.87 -3.36
CA GLY A 108 14.91 -16.96 -2.90
C GLY A 108 16.01 -17.63 -2.08
N GLY A 109 15.75 -18.82 -1.54
CA GLY A 109 16.69 -19.57 -0.69
C GLY A 109 16.88 -18.97 0.70
N PHE A 110 15.81 -18.38 1.27
CA PHE A 110 15.79 -17.79 2.62
C PHE A 110 14.53 -18.24 3.38
N GLU A 111 14.41 -17.87 4.65
CA GLU A 111 13.22 -18.14 5.44
C GLU A 111 12.46 -16.84 5.77
N PHE A 112 11.12 -16.88 5.64
CA PHE A 112 10.29 -15.90 6.32
C PHE A 112 10.14 -16.28 7.78
N VAL A 113 10.26 -15.30 8.67
CA VAL A 113 10.10 -15.50 10.12
C VAL A 113 8.94 -14.65 10.64
N ALA A 114 8.03 -15.30 11.40
CA ALA A 114 6.88 -14.67 12.05
C ALA A 114 6.39 -15.53 13.21
N ALA A 115 6.89 -15.26 14.40
CA ALA A 115 6.52 -15.98 15.61
C ALA A 115 5.13 -15.61 16.16
N ASN A 116 4.59 -14.47 15.73
CA ASN A 116 3.30 -13.93 16.16
C ASN A 116 2.16 -14.12 15.16
N ILE A 117 2.37 -14.80 14.02
CA ILE A 117 1.28 -15.16 13.11
C ILE A 117 0.88 -16.60 13.38
N VAL A 118 -0.37 -16.79 13.79
CA VAL A 118 -0.96 -18.10 14.07
C VAL A 118 -2.27 -18.28 13.32
N TYR A 119 -2.70 -19.52 13.14
CA TYR A 119 -4.05 -19.78 12.64
C TYR A 119 -5.09 -19.35 13.66
N GLU A 120 -6.17 -18.71 13.20
CA GLU A 120 -7.21 -18.09 14.02
C GLU A 120 -7.70 -19.02 15.15
N GLY A 121 -7.71 -18.51 16.36
CA GLY A 121 -8.14 -19.22 17.56
C GLY A 121 -7.23 -20.37 18.02
N THR A 122 -5.98 -20.42 17.53
CA THR A 122 -5.00 -21.45 17.90
C THR A 122 -3.65 -20.83 18.31
N ASP A 123 -2.77 -21.67 18.87
CA ASP A 123 -1.35 -21.33 19.11
C ASP A 123 -0.42 -21.89 18.02
N THR A 124 -0.98 -22.36 16.90
CA THR A 124 -0.22 -23.02 15.84
C THR A 124 0.32 -21.96 14.89
N ILE A 125 1.65 -21.87 14.81
CA ILE A 125 2.34 -21.00 13.83
C ILE A 125 1.92 -21.39 12.41
N VAL A 126 1.76 -20.39 11.54
CA VAL A 126 1.43 -20.60 10.13
C VAL A 126 2.52 -21.43 9.42
N ASP A 127 2.14 -22.18 8.40
CA ASP A 127 3.04 -23.12 7.71
C ASP A 127 3.93 -22.46 6.62
N PHE A 128 3.70 -21.19 6.35
CA PHE A 128 4.49 -20.41 5.38
C PHE A 128 5.61 -19.56 6.02
N ALA A 129 5.80 -19.68 7.33
CA ALA A 129 6.87 -18.98 8.07
C ALA A 129 7.37 -19.80 9.26
N GLU A 130 8.62 -19.61 9.61
CA GLU A 130 9.20 -20.13 10.84
C GLU A 130 9.04 -19.11 11.98
N PRO A 131 8.90 -19.53 13.25
CA PRO A 131 8.85 -18.56 14.36
C PRO A 131 10.20 -17.81 14.50
N TYR A 132 11.30 -18.49 14.26
CA TYR A 132 12.66 -17.95 14.24
C TYR A 132 13.59 -18.87 13.46
N ILE A 133 14.74 -18.33 13.08
CA ILE A 133 15.89 -19.13 12.63
C ILE A 133 17.08 -18.89 13.54
N ILE A 134 18.01 -19.84 13.59
CA ILE A 134 19.35 -19.64 14.13
C ILE A 134 20.34 -19.86 12.98
N THR A 135 21.17 -18.87 12.72
CA THR A 135 22.27 -18.95 11.75
C THR A 135 23.60 -18.76 12.45
N GLU A 136 24.64 -19.39 11.95
CA GLU A 136 25.99 -19.30 12.51
C GLU A 136 26.87 -18.44 11.60
N SER A 137 27.66 -17.54 12.19
CA SER A 137 28.71 -16.80 11.52
C SER A 137 29.92 -16.71 12.46
N GLU A 138 31.11 -17.13 12.02
CA GLU A 138 32.37 -17.15 12.79
C GLU A 138 32.26 -17.83 14.17
N GLY A 139 31.47 -18.91 14.24
CA GLY A 139 31.23 -19.66 15.48
C GLY A 139 30.33 -18.94 16.49
N VAL A 140 29.56 -17.92 16.03
CA VAL A 140 28.54 -17.20 16.80
C VAL A 140 27.17 -17.57 16.28
N ASN A 141 26.30 -18.06 17.15
CA ASN A 141 24.91 -18.41 16.80
C ASN A 141 23.99 -17.21 16.99
N ILE A 142 23.31 -16.78 15.94
CA ILE A 142 22.43 -15.62 15.92
C ILE A 142 21.01 -16.07 15.64
N ALA A 143 20.10 -15.84 16.58
CA ALA A 143 18.68 -16.08 16.40
C ALA A 143 17.98 -14.81 15.88
N PHE A 144 17.14 -14.97 14.87
CA PHE A 144 16.21 -13.95 14.37
C PHE A 144 14.79 -14.41 14.65
N ILE A 145 14.13 -13.80 15.63
CA ILE A 145 12.73 -14.08 15.97
C ILE A 145 11.88 -13.10 15.20
N GLY A 146 10.98 -13.62 14.36
CA GLY A 146 10.13 -12.81 13.48
C GLY A 146 8.91 -12.22 14.18
N ILE A 147 8.62 -10.94 13.93
CA ILE A 147 7.39 -10.26 14.37
C ILE A 147 6.80 -9.50 13.18
N ALA A 148 5.60 -9.89 12.77
CA ALA A 148 4.78 -9.08 11.85
C ALA A 148 4.07 -7.96 12.64
N GLY A 149 3.87 -6.81 12.03
CA GLY A 149 3.14 -5.70 12.65
C GLY A 149 1.71 -6.12 13.04
N GLU A 150 1.26 -5.73 14.22
CA GLU A 150 -0.10 -6.05 14.70
C GLU A 150 -1.19 -5.37 13.84
N ASP A 151 -0.87 -4.25 13.21
CA ASP A 151 -1.75 -3.53 12.31
C ASP A 151 -1.89 -4.17 10.91
N THR A 152 -1.20 -5.29 10.62
CA THR A 152 -1.32 -6.02 9.35
C THR A 152 -2.77 -6.32 8.99
N VAL A 153 -3.62 -6.63 9.98
CA VAL A 153 -5.06 -6.89 9.78
C VAL A 153 -5.83 -5.72 9.16
N THR A 154 -5.32 -4.48 9.28
CA THR A 154 -5.92 -3.26 8.74
C THR A 154 -5.07 -2.58 7.68
N SER A 155 -3.85 -3.05 7.45
CA SER A 155 -2.90 -2.48 6.48
C SER A 155 -2.70 -3.34 5.22
N THR A 156 -3.47 -4.43 5.10
CA THR A 156 -3.64 -5.22 3.86
C THR A 156 -5.12 -5.57 3.66
N LYS A 157 -5.48 -6.19 2.52
CA LYS A 157 -6.86 -6.64 2.27
C LYS A 157 -7.27 -7.68 3.30
N ALA A 158 -8.42 -7.49 3.94
CA ALA A 158 -8.93 -8.38 4.99
C ALA A 158 -9.02 -9.85 4.52
N GLU A 159 -9.44 -10.09 3.27
CA GLU A 159 -9.54 -11.45 2.70
C GLU A 159 -8.19 -12.19 2.63
N ASN A 160 -7.07 -11.44 2.51
CA ASN A 160 -5.73 -12.02 2.39
C ASN A 160 -5.14 -12.49 3.72
N VAL A 161 -5.74 -12.08 4.84
CA VAL A 161 -5.36 -12.46 6.21
C VAL A 161 -6.49 -13.16 6.97
N GLU A 162 -7.56 -13.54 6.27
CA GLU A 162 -8.67 -14.28 6.84
C GLU A 162 -8.17 -15.61 7.43
N GLY A 163 -8.61 -15.93 8.66
CA GLY A 163 -8.19 -17.13 9.38
C GLY A 163 -6.82 -17.04 10.04
N LEU A 164 -6.25 -15.83 10.16
CA LEU A 164 -4.99 -15.57 10.84
C LEU A 164 -5.20 -14.65 12.06
N ASP A 165 -4.48 -14.93 13.14
CA ASP A 165 -4.34 -14.05 14.29
C ASP A 165 -2.91 -13.52 14.35
N PHE A 166 -2.77 -12.23 14.68
CA PHE A 166 -1.51 -11.53 14.90
C PHE A 166 -1.38 -11.25 16.40
N LEU A 167 -0.50 -11.99 17.08
CA LEU A 167 -0.36 -11.95 18.53
C LEU A 167 0.51 -10.76 18.94
N ASP A 168 0.36 -10.33 20.21
CA ASP A 168 1.19 -9.32 20.86
C ASP A 168 2.69 -9.62 20.70
N ALA A 169 3.44 -8.61 20.25
CA ALA A 169 4.85 -8.74 19.91
C ALA A 169 5.72 -9.06 21.13
N VAL A 170 5.49 -8.37 22.27
CA VAL A 170 6.29 -8.54 23.49
C VAL A 170 6.04 -9.91 24.12
N GLU A 171 4.79 -10.30 24.28
CA GLU A 171 4.43 -11.63 24.81
C GLU A 171 4.99 -12.75 23.92
N THR A 172 4.98 -12.55 22.62
CA THR A 172 5.56 -13.50 21.65
C THR A 172 7.07 -13.61 21.80
N LEU A 173 7.78 -12.50 21.89
CA LEU A 173 9.24 -12.50 22.09
C LEU A 173 9.63 -13.13 23.43
N ASP A 174 8.93 -12.83 24.51
CA ASP A 174 9.17 -13.40 25.84
C ASP A 174 8.94 -14.92 25.88
N LYS A 175 8.05 -15.45 25.01
CA LYS A 175 7.86 -16.88 24.81
C LYS A 175 9.01 -17.52 24.04
N TRP A 176 9.45 -16.92 22.92
CA TRP A 176 10.38 -17.56 22.00
C TRP A 176 11.85 -17.30 22.29
N THR A 177 12.22 -16.17 22.91
CA THR A 177 13.61 -15.83 23.27
C THR A 177 14.27 -16.88 24.16
N PRO A 178 13.65 -17.36 25.27
CA PRO A 178 14.29 -18.40 26.07
C PRO A 178 14.43 -19.74 25.33
N ILE A 179 13.56 -20.04 24.36
CA ILE A 179 13.66 -21.25 23.53
C ILE A 179 14.88 -21.13 22.61
N ALA A 180 15.03 -20.02 21.88
CA ALA A 180 16.19 -19.78 21.03
C ALA A 180 17.51 -19.80 21.81
N ARG A 181 17.55 -19.20 23.01
CA ARG A 181 18.71 -19.25 23.91
C ARG A 181 19.03 -20.68 24.35
N ALA A 182 18.02 -21.49 24.70
CA ALA A 182 18.19 -22.89 25.09
C ALA A 182 18.72 -23.76 23.93
N GLU A 183 18.43 -23.39 22.69
CA GLU A 183 18.97 -24.02 21.48
C GLU A 183 20.37 -23.54 21.11
N GLY A 184 20.94 -22.61 21.86
CA GLY A 184 22.34 -22.19 21.76
C GLY A 184 22.56 -20.86 21.06
N ALA A 185 21.55 -20.00 20.95
CA ALA A 185 21.72 -18.66 20.41
C ALA A 185 22.59 -17.79 21.37
N ASP A 186 23.69 -17.27 20.86
CA ASP A 186 24.56 -16.31 21.52
C ASP A 186 24.00 -14.88 21.44
N ILE A 187 23.35 -14.55 20.31
CA ILE A 187 22.69 -13.29 20.02
C ILE A 187 21.24 -13.56 19.66
N VAL A 188 20.29 -12.77 20.17
CA VAL A 188 18.86 -12.84 19.81
C VAL A 188 18.39 -11.47 19.33
N ILE A 189 17.90 -11.41 18.10
CA ILE A 189 17.43 -10.20 17.44
C ILE A 189 15.94 -10.34 17.16
N ALA A 190 15.16 -9.35 17.57
CA ALA A 190 13.78 -9.20 17.10
C ALA A 190 13.82 -8.63 15.67
N LEU A 191 13.49 -9.48 14.69
CA LEU A 191 13.39 -9.12 13.28
C LEU A 191 11.93 -8.79 12.97
N THR A 192 11.61 -7.50 12.90
CA THR A 192 10.22 -7.07 12.93
C THR A 192 9.82 -6.28 11.70
N HIS A 193 8.52 -6.27 11.42
CA HIS A 193 7.89 -5.29 10.53
C HIS A 193 7.09 -4.27 11.35
N SER A 194 7.72 -3.73 12.41
CA SER A 194 7.15 -2.80 13.37
C SER A 194 7.78 -1.42 13.22
N ALA A 195 6.96 -0.37 13.32
CA ALA A 195 7.38 1.00 13.09
C ALA A 195 8.32 1.55 14.17
N ALA A 196 9.32 2.33 13.76
CA ALA A 196 10.14 3.16 14.62
C ALA A 196 10.24 4.59 14.06
N THR A 197 10.30 5.58 14.94
CA THR A 197 10.52 6.97 14.58
C THR A 197 11.55 7.59 15.54
N GLU A 198 12.60 8.15 14.97
CA GLU A 198 13.56 8.96 15.72
C GLU A 198 13.08 10.41 15.75
N ASN A 199 12.89 10.93 16.96
CA ASN A 199 12.45 12.30 17.21
C ASN A 199 13.64 13.28 17.15
N SER A 200 13.38 14.56 17.03
CA SER A 200 14.40 15.60 16.94
C SER A 200 15.31 15.70 18.18
N ASP A 201 14.89 15.16 19.32
CA ASP A 201 15.66 15.07 20.56
C ASP A 201 16.48 13.78 20.68
N GLY A 202 16.46 12.91 19.65
CA GLY A 202 17.15 11.63 19.61
C GLY A 202 16.41 10.49 20.32
N THR A 203 15.20 10.70 20.82
CA THR A 203 14.37 9.62 21.36
C THR A 203 13.76 8.81 20.23
N ILE A 204 13.63 7.48 20.42
CA ILE A 204 12.97 6.59 19.48
C ILE A 204 11.62 6.21 20.06
N THR A 205 10.57 6.28 19.23
CA THR A 205 9.19 5.94 19.56
C THR A 205 8.60 4.98 18.53
N GLY A 206 7.45 4.39 18.82
CA GLY A 206 6.73 3.45 17.98
C GLY A 206 6.83 2.03 18.51
N GLU A 207 6.13 1.10 17.85
CA GLU A 207 6.01 -0.30 18.27
C GLU A 207 7.39 -0.98 18.47
N ALA A 208 8.35 -0.73 17.57
CA ALA A 208 9.69 -1.30 17.71
C ALA A 208 10.45 -0.77 18.94
N ALA A 209 10.20 0.47 19.35
CA ALA A 209 10.77 1.01 20.59
C ALA A 209 10.09 0.37 21.82
N GLU A 210 8.78 0.17 21.79
CA GLU A 210 8.03 -0.52 22.84
C GLU A 210 8.52 -1.98 23.01
N ILE A 211 8.81 -2.67 21.89
CA ILE A 211 9.45 -3.99 21.90
C ILE A 211 10.80 -3.94 22.62
N ALA A 212 11.68 -2.99 22.26
CA ALA A 212 13.01 -2.85 22.88
C ALA A 212 12.94 -2.47 24.37
N GLU A 213 11.90 -1.77 24.79
CA GLU A 213 11.69 -1.38 26.20
C GLU A 213 11.19 -2.53 27.06
N ASN A 214 10.33 -3.41 26.51
CA ASN A 214 9.52 -4.35 27.28
C ASN A 214 9.88 -5.82 27.07
N ALA A 215 10.40 -6.23 25.89
CA ALA A 215 10.78 -7.63 25.65
C ALA A 215 12.05 -8.01 26.41
N GLU A 216 12.06 -9.20 26.99
CA GLU A 216 13.17 -9.67 27.83
C GLU A 216 14.26 -10.40 27.02
N ASN A 217 15.52 -10.14 27.34
CA ASN A 217 16.71 -10.87 26.87
C ASN A 217 16.93 -10.89 25.34
N ILE A 218 16.41 -9.89 24.62
CA ILE A 218 16.79 -9.60 23.23
C ILE A 218 17.98 -8.64 23.20
N ASP A 219 18.80 -8.69 22.13
CA ASP A 219 20.03 -7.92 22.00
C ASP A 219 19.93 -6.76 21.00
N ALA A 220 18.93 -6.79 20.12
CA ALA A 220 18.65 -5.72 19.17
C ALA A 220 17.23 -5.85 18.59
N VAL A 221 16.71 -4.75 17.99
CA VAL A 221 15.47 -4.71 17.23
C VAL A 221 15.71 -4.15 15.84
N ILE A 222 15.27 -4.86 14.82
CA ILE A 222 15.17 -4.39 13.45
C ILE A 222 13.73 -3.97 13.22
N ALA A 223 13.54 -2.69 12.87
CA ALA A 223 12.25 -2.06 12.62
C ALA A 223 12.01 -1.85 11.11
N ALA A 224 10.75 -1.57 10.72
CA ALA A 224 10.33 -1.37 9.34
C ALA A 224 9.00 -0.58 9.25
N HIS A 225 8.24 -0.73 8.16
CA HIS A 225 6.85 -0.34 7.97
C HIS A 225 6.60 1.16 7.70
N ASN A 226 7.07 2.07 8.54
CA ASN A 226 6.76 3.50 8.40
C ASN A 226 7.76 4.29 7.54
N HIS A 227 8.68 3.61 6.84
CA HIS A 227 9.62 4.19 5.88
C HIS A 227 10.60 5.23 6.45
N LYS A 228 10.90 5.19 7.75
CA LYS A 228 11.83 6.11 8.40
C LYS A 228 13.26 5.56 8.42
N PHE A 229 14.23 6.47 8.57
CA PHE A 229 15.60 6.11 8.89
C PHE A 229 15.78 6.25 10.40
N VAL A 230 16.20 5.20 11.07
CA VAL A 230 16.41 5.16 12.51
C VAL A 230 17.71 4.42 12.82
N ASP A 231 18.53 4.99 13.67
CA ASP A 231 19.61 4.29 14.32
C ASP A 231 19.89 4.85 15.72
N GLY A 232 19.55 4.09 16.72
CA GLY A 232 19.70 4.55 18.10
C GLY A 232 19.65 3.42 19.10
N ILE A 233 19.61 3.80 20.36
CA ILE A 233 19.60 2.88 21.50
C ILE A 233 18.32 3.08 22.29
N VAL A 234 17.60 2.00 22.53
CA VAL A 234 16.45 1.96 23.43
C VAL A 234 16.71 0.87 24.46
N ASN A 235 16.54 1.18 25.73
CA ASN A 235 16.80 0.24 26.84
C ASN A 235 18.18 -0.47 26.77
N GLY A 236 19.18 0.20 26.21
CA GLY A 236 20.55 -0.30 26.11
C GLY A 236 20.83 -1.19 24.89
N ILE A 237 19.87 -1.41 24.01
CA ILE A 237 20.03 -2.21 22.78
C ILE A 237 19.81 -1.39 21.52
N PRO A 238 20.47 -1.72 20.39
CA PRO A 238 20.26 -1.06 19.11
C PRO A 238 18.85 -1.26 18.57
N VAL A 239 18.25 -0.17 18.04
CA VAL A 239 17.05 -0.17 17.24
C VAL A 239 17.38 0.50 15.91
N VAL A 240 17.21 -0.19 14.78
CA VAL A 240 17.56 0.32 13.46
C VAL A 240 16.43 0.13 12.45
N GLN A 241 16.33 1.06 11.50
CA GLN A 241 15.41 1.01 10.37
C GLN A 241 16.05 1.70 9.16
N ALA A 242 16.04 1.06 8.00
CA ALA A 242 16.83 1.46 6.83
C ALA A 242 16.07 2.33 5.81
N GLY A 243 15.01 3.01 6.22
CA GLY A 243 14.19 3.79 5.31
C GLY A 243 13.29 2.91 4.43
N TYR A 244 13.40 3.03 3.11
CA TYR A 244 12.53 2.33 2.16
C TYR A 244 13.11 2.34 0.74
N ASN A 245 12.55 1.57 -0.17
CA ASN A 245 12.88 1.54 -1.60
C ASN A 245 14.37 1.31 -1.90
N GLY A 246 15.07 0.58 -1.03
CA GLY A 246 16.51 0.33 -1.17
C GLY A 246 17.41 1.54 -0.94
N ARG A 247 16.87 2.67 -0.42
CA ARG A 247 17.62 3.92 -0.18
C ARG A 247 18.60 3.82 0.97
N GLY A 248 18.46 2.84 1.85
CA GLY A 248 19.30 2.67 3.01
C GLY A 248 19.72 1.23 3.27
N LEU A 249 20.73 1.10 4.09
CA LEU A 249 21.20 -0.14 4.68
C LEU A 249 21.55 0.13 6.14
N SER A 250 20.92 -0.60 7.06
CA SER A 250 21.31 -0.57 8.47
C SER A 250 22.29 -1.69 8.78
N VAL A 251 23.22 -1.40 9.67
CA VAL A 251 24.24 -2.34 10.17
C VAL A 251 24.15 -2.36 11.69
N ILE A 252 23.89 -3.52 12.27
CA ILE A 252 24.05 -3.74 13.71
C ILE A 252 25.37 -4.47 13.91
N SER A 253 26.31 -3.84 14.60
CA SER A 253 27.63 -4.40 14.89
C SER A 253 27.68 -4.92 16.32
N PHE A 254 28.02 -6.20 16.47
CA PHE A 254 28.31 -6.83 17.75
C PHE A 254 29.81 -7.12 17.86
N THR A 255 30.40 -6.72 18.96
CA THR A 255 31.75 -7.15 19.34
C THR A 255 31.62 -8.18 20.45
N LEU A 256 32.25 -9.36 20.28
CA LEU A 256 32.11 -10.47 21.21
C LEU A 256 33.51 -10.91 21.73
N ASP A 257 33.53 -11.43 22.96
CA ASP A 257 34.71 -12.06 23.54
C ASP A 257 34.89 -13.52 23.03
N GLU A 258 35.94 -14.19 23.53
CA GLU A 258 36.24 -15.57 23.16
C GLU A 258 35.19 -16.62 23.59
N ASN A 259 34.21 -16.23 24.43
CA ASN A 259 33.10 -17.06 24.87
C ASN A 259 31.77 -16.66 24.22
N ASN A 260 31.81 -15.84 23.17
CA ASN A 260 30.68 -15.27 22.47
C ASN A 260 29.80 -14.36 23.34
N ASN A 261 30.33 -13.78 24.44
CA ASN A 261 29.60 -12.77 25.18
C ASN A 261 29.69 -11.43 24.45
N ILE A 262 28.56 -10.72 24.33
CA ILE A 262 28.52 -9.38 23.73
C ILE A 262 29.26 -8.40 24.64
N VAL A 263 30.31 -7.78 24.12
CA VAL A 263 31.11 -6.73 24.78
C VAL A 263 30.61 -5.36 24.41
N GLN A 264 30.16 -5.20 23.16
CA GLN A 264 29.61 -3.96 22.62
C GLN A 264 28.61 -4.28 21.53
N SER A 265 27.55 -3.48 21.45
CA SER A 265 26.62 -3.45 20.33
C SER A 265 26.33 -2.02 19.90
N GLU A 266 26.21 -1.79 18.60
CA GLU A 266 25.88 -0.48 18.04
C GLU A 266 25.09 -0.64 16.73
N GLY A 267 24.23 0.31 16.45
CA GLY A 267 23.49 0.43 15.18
C GLY A 267 24.01 1.61 14.37
N ASN A 268 24.02 1.46 13.06
CA ASN A 268 24.31 2.54 12.12
C ASN A 268 23.47 2.36 10.86
N THR A 269 22.81 3.42 10.40
CA THR A 269 21.98 3.40 9.20
C THR A 269 22.57 4.30 8.13
N ARG A 270 23.07 3.68 7.05
CA ARG A 270 23.62 4.34 5.88
C ARG A 270 22.50 4.78 4.95
N LYS A 271 22.48 6.06 4.57
CA LYS A 271 21.61 6.59 3.51
C LYS A 271 22.34 6.45 2.18
N LEU A 272 22.22 5.30 1.54
CA LEU A 272 22.97 4.95 0.34
C LEU A 272 22.78 5.93 -0.83
N TYR A 273 21.61 6.55 -0.92
CA TYR A 273 21.32 7.54 -1.98
C TYR A 273 22.08 8.86 -1.80
N GLU A 274 22.66 9.13 -0.63
CA GLU A 274 23.51 10.30 -0.35
C GLU A 274 24.99 10.00 -0.57
N GLU A 275 25.35 8.71 -0.73
CA GLU A 275 26.71 8.29 -0.99
C GLU A 275 27.09 8.49 -2.46
N GLY A 276 28.38 8.47 -2.77
CA GLY A 276 28.90 8.64 -4.10
C GLY A 276 28.62 7.46 -5.05
N GLU A 277 29.63 7.03 -5.79
CA GLU A 277 29.50 5.84 -6.65
C GLU A 277 29.45 4.59 -5.83
N LEU A 278 28.36 3.83 -5.96
CA LEU A 278 28.15 2.56 -5.26
C LEU A 278 28.61 1.38 -6.12
N PRO A 279 29.12 0.30 -5.51
CA PRO A 279 29.45 -0.93 -6.23
C PRO A 279 28.18 -1.55 -6.83
N VAL A 280 28.35 -2.28 -7.91
CA VAL A 280 27.25 -2.88 -8.69
C VAL A 280 27.45 -4.39 -8.79
N ASN A 281 26.49 -5.17 -8.31
CA ASN A 281 26.42 -6.59 -8.62
C ASN A 281 25.95 -6.76 -10.06
N LYS A 282 26.85 -7.28 -10.93
CA LYS A 282 26.59 -7.39 -12.36
C LYS A 282 25.57 -8.47 -12.70
N VAL A 283 25.46 -9.53 -11.91
CA VAL A 283 24.49 -10.61 -12.12
C VAL A 283 23.07 -10.08 -11.90
N VAL A 284 22.85 -9.34 -10.79
CA VAL A 284 21.57 -8.69 -10.51
C VAL A 284 21.24 -7.66 -11.60
N GLU A 285 22.22 -6.83 -11.99
CA GLU A 285 22.02 -5.80 -13.03
C GLU A 285 21.53 -6.42 -14.35
N GLU A 286 22.20 -7.49 -14.81
CA GLU A 286 21.85 -8.21 -16.05
C GLU A 286 20.43 -8.81 -15.97
N LYS A 287 20.10 -9.47 -14.86
CA LYS A 287 18.78 -10.09 -14.64
C LYS A 287 17.66 -9.06 -14.60
N VAL A 288 17.82 -7.99 -13.85
CA VAL A 288 16.84 -6.91 -13.75
C VAL A 288 16.65 -6.24 -15.12
N ASN A 289 17.73 -5.98 -15.86
CA ASN A 289 17.67 -5.39 -17.19
C ASN A 289 16.95 -6.30 -18.20
N GLU A 290 17.23 -7.62 -18.18
CA GLU A 290 16.53 -8.59 -19.04
C GLU A 290 15.01 -8.55 -18.81
N ILE A 291 14.57 -8.61 -17.56
CA ILE A 291 13.15 -8.55 -17.19
C ILE A 291 12.53 -7.20 -17.62
N ASN A 292 13.22 -6.09 -17.34
CA ASN A 292 12.76 -4.75 -17.71
C ASN A 292 12.59 -4.56 -19.21
N GLU A 293 13.55 -5.02 -20.02
CA GLU A 293 13.46 -4.94 -21.49
C GLU A 293 12.27 -5.77 -22.03
N ASN A 294 11.95 -6.91 -21.44
CA ASN A 294 10.80 -7.72 -21.81
C ASN A 294 9.46 -7.03 -21.51
N LEU A 295 9.39 -6.23 -20.43
CA LEU A 295 8.18 -5.50 -20.03
C LEU A 295 8.03 -4.13 -20.68
N LYS A 296 9.11 -3.58 -21.22
CA LYS A 296 9.16 -2.23 -21.79
C LYS A 296 8.05 -1.92 -22.80
N PRO A 297 7.70 -2.81 -23.74
CA PRO A 297 6.61 -2.53 -24.66
C PRO A 297 5.26 -2.34 -23.98
N ILE A 298 5.00 -3.08 -22.90
CA ILE A 298 3.75 -3.01 -22.13
C ILE A 298 3.74 -1.72 -21.30
N LEU A 299 4.81 -1.44 -20.58
CA LEU A 299 4.91 -0.30 -19.68
C LEU A 299 4.96 1.04 -20.43
N ALA A 300 5.49 1.05 -21.64
CA ALA A 300 5.56 2.23 -22.49
C ALA A 300 4.26 2.52 -23.27
N GLU A 301 3.24 1.67 -23.17
CA GLU A 301 1.95 1.95 -23.80
C GLU A 301 1.36 3.25 -23.25
N LYS A 302 1.05 4.18 -24.15
CA LYS A 302 0.47 5.47 -23.77
C LYS A 302 -0.98 5.33 -23.37
N VAL A 303 -1.33 5.85 -22.20
CA VAL A 303 -2.70 5.99 -21.73
C VAL A 303 -3.32 7.25 -22.29
N THR A 304 -2.74 8.41 -22.01
CA THR A 304 -3.24 9.72 -22.47
C THR A 304 -2.12 10.79 -22.36
N ASP A 305 -2.42 12.01 -22.77
CA ASP A 305 -1.57 13.18 -22.51
C ASP A 305 -1.90 13.78 -21.15
N LEU A 306 -0.90 14.07 -20.34
CA LEU A 306 -1.01 14.82 -19.10
C LEU A 306 -0.46 16.23 -19.32
N PRO A 307 -1.32 17.26 -19.40
CA PRO A 307 -0.88 18.61 -19.78
C PRO A 307 -0.23 19.43 -18.65
N PHE A 308 -0.22 18.92 -17.41
CA PHE A 308 0.30 19.58 -16.21
C PHE A 308 0.79 18.55 -15.21
N ASP A 309 1.62 18.98 -14.26
CA ASP A 309 2.06 18.14 -13.14
C ASP A 309 0.90 17.94 -12.16
N LEU A 310 0.80 16.72 -11.59
CA LEU A 310 -0.11 16.38 -10.53
C LEU A 310 0.70 15.93 -9.31
N GLU A 311 0.89 16.86 -8.39
CA GLU A 311 1.61 16.62 -7.15
C GLU A 311 0.81 15.70 -6.21
N HIS A 312 1.55 14.90 -5.44
CA HIS A 312 0.99 14.09 -4.35
C HIS A 312 1.97 13.99 -3.19
N ASP A 313 1.48 14.35 -2.00
CA ASP A 313 2.11 14.06 -0.72
C ASP A 313 1.04 13.54 0.22
N ARG A 314 1.06 12.24 0.47
CA ARG A 314 0.07 11.56 1.30
C ARG A 314 -0.04 12.10 2.75
N ASN A 315 0.96 12.87 3.20
CA ASN A 315 1.01 13.40 4.56
C ASN A 315 0.50 14.85 4.69
N ASN A 316 -0.06 15.41 3.61
CA ASN A 316 -0.33 16.85 3.58
C ASN A 316 -1.67 17.21 2.90
N GLY A 317 -2.78 16.77 3.48
CA GLY A 317 -4.12 17.15 3.05
C GLY A 317 -4.55 16.57 1.70
N LEU A 318 -5.50 17.26 1.06
CA LEU A 318 -5.89 16.95 -0.31
C LEU A 318 -4.82 17.39 -1.30
N THR A 319 -4.57 16.54 -2.29
CA THR A 319 -3.54 16.80 -3.30
C THR A 319 -4.13 16.85 -4.71
N PRO A 320 -3.48 17.54 -5.66
CA PRO A 320 -3.93 17.56 -7.04
C PRO A 320 -4.15 16.17 -7.62
N LEU A 321 -3.22 15.23 -7.44
CA LEU A 321 -3.38 13.86 -7.93
C LEU A 321 -4.46 13.10 -7.15
N GLY A 322 -4.51 13.26 -5.82
CA GLY A 322 -5.50 12.59 -4.98
C GLY A 322 -6.93 12.94 -5.37
N VAL A 323 -7.21 14.22 -5.57
CA VAL A 323 -8.52 14.68 -6.04
C VAL A 323 -8.80 14.20 -7.47
N THR A 324 -7.80 14.24 -8.38
CA THR A 324 -7.97 13.77 -9.78
C THR A 324 -8.29 12.27 -9.82
N VAL A 325 -7.69 11.46 -8.96
CA VAL A 325 -7.99 10.03 -8.80
C VAL A 325 -9.40 9.85 -8.25
N ALA A 326 -9.78 10.56 -7.18
CA ALA A 326 -11.11 10.48 -6.60
C ALA A 326 -12.23 10.95 -7.58
N GLU A 327 -11.96 11.98 -8.38
CA GLU A 327 -12.88 12.39 -9.46
C GLU A 327 -13.10 11.29 -10.49
N ALA A 328 -12.03 10.61 -10.93
CA ALA A 328 -12.17 9.49 -11.85
C ALA A 328 -12.98 8.34 -11.22
N MET A 329 -12.74 8.02 -9.95
CA MET A 329 -13.53 7.01 -9.23
C MET A 329 -15.01 7.39 -9.16
N LYS A 330 -15.33 8.66 -8.83
CA LYS A 330 -16.70 9.20 -8.78
C LYS A 330 -17.42 9.03 -10.13
N GLU A 331 -16.76 9.40 -11.21
CA GLU A 331 -17.32 9.30 -12.56
C GLU A 331 -17.54 7.85 -13.01
N ILE A 332 -16.58 6.95 -12.72
CA ILE A 332 -16.68 5.51 -13.02
C ILE A 332 -17.86 4.89 -12.26
N GLY A 333 -17.96 5.16 -10.97
CA GLY A 333 -19.00 4.64 -10.09
C GLY A 333 -20.37 5.34 -10.26
N GLN A 334 -20.42 6.49 -10.96
CA GLN A 334 -21.61 7.32 -11.11
C GLN A 334 -22.27 7.67 -9.76
N THR A 335 -21.46 8.14 -8.83
CA THR A 335 -21.86 8.45 -7.45
C THR A 335 -21.73 9.94 -7.13
N ASP A 336 -22.36 10.37 -6.04
CA ASP A 336 -22.29 11.76 -5.56
C ASP A 336 -20.87 12.09 -5.07
N VAL A 337 -20.21 11.13 -4.44
CA VAL A 337 -18.93 11.29 -3.75
C VAL A 337 -18.01 10.11 -4.07
N ALA A 338 -16.71 10.35 -4.08
CA ALA A 338 -15.73 9.28 -4.00
C ALA A 338 -14.76 9.52 -2.84
N ILE A 339 -14.30 8.44 -2.22
CA ILE A 339 -13.31 8.44 -1.12
C ILE A 339 -12.20 7.46 -1.46
N ALA A 340 -10.96 7.95 -1.44
CA ALA A 340 -9.74 7.16 -1.59
C ALA A 340 -8.78 7.44 -0.43
N ASN A 341 -7.92 6.47 -0.10
CA ASN A 341 -6.86 6.69 0.86
C ASN A 341 -5.61 7.28 0.17
N GLY A 342 -5.04 8.32 0.73
CA GLY A 342 -3.82 8.95 0.19
C GLY A 342 -2.61 8.02 0.24
N GLY A 343 -2.58 7.07 1.18
CA GLY A 343 -1.54 6.03 1.26
C GLY A 343 -1.54 5.07 0.07
N GLY A 344 -2.69 4.88 -0.59
CA GLY A 344 -2.84 4.05 -1.79
C GLY A 344 -2.28 4.69 -3.07
N ILE A 345 -2.05 6.01 -3.06
CA ILE A 345 -1.42 6.75 -4.15
C ILE A 345 0.06 6.92 -3.82
N ARG A 346 0.96 6.32 -4.61
CA ARG A 346 2.35 6.09 -4.19
C ARG A 346 3.37 7.08 -4.75
N ALA A 347 3.04 7.85 -5.78
CA ALA A 347 3.94 8.82 -6.41
C ALA A 347 3.15 9.97 -7.05
N PRO A 348 3.77 11.14 -7.29
CA PRO A 348 3.21 12.18 -8.14
C PRO A 348 3.30 11.81 -9.62
N LEU A 349 2.63 12.57 -10.49
CA LEU A 349 2.73 12.50 -11.94
C LEU A 349 3.29 13.78 -12.53
N SER A 350 4.23 13.64 -13.46
CA SER A 350 4.77 14.77 -14.24
C SER A 350 4.04 14.92 -15.57
N ALA A 351 3.93 16.16 -16.05
CA ALA A 351 3.38 16.49 -17.38
C ALA A 351 4.12 15.74 -18.49
N GLY A 352 3.38 15.28 -19.48
CA GLY A 352 3.90 14.51 -20.61
C GLY A 352 2.99 13.38 -21.03
N ASP A 353 3.54 12.37 -21.69
CA ASP A 353 2.83 11.13 -22.00
C ASP A 353 2.63 10.31 -20.72
N LEU A 354 1.39 10.12 -20.32
CA LEU A 354 1.05 9.18 -19.25
C LEU A 354 1.06 7.76 -19.81
N THR A 355 1.81 6.87 -19.19
CA THR A 355 1.99 5.50 -19.63
C THR A 355 1.36 4.49 -18.68
N VAL A 356 1.22 3.24 -19.13
CA VAL A 356 0.82 2.12 -18.27
C VAL A 356 1.79 1.95 -17.08
N GLY A 357 3.09 2.15 -17.31
CA GLY A 357 4.10 2.13 -16.23
C GLY A 357 3.85 3.19 -15.16
N ASP A 358 3.45 4.39 -15.56
CA ASP A 358 3.09 5.45 -14.61
C ASP A 358 1.85 5.07 -13.79
N MET A 359 0.86 4.41 -14.41
CA MET A 359 -0.35 3.94 -13.69
C MET A 359 0.02 2.93 -12.59
N TYR A 360 0.92 1.97 -12.86
CA TYR A 360 1.42 1.05 -11.84
C TYR A 360 2.24 1.75 -10.75
N THR A 361 2.94 2.82 -11.09
CA THR A 361 3.74 3.59 -10.14
C THR A 361 2.85 4.36 -9.15
N ILE A 362 1.76 4.96 -9.63
CA ILE A 362 0.87 5.75 -8.78
C ILE A 362 -0.17 4.89 -8.04
N LEU A 363 -0.69 3.83 -8.66
CA LEU A 363 -1.75 2.96 -8.13
C LEU A 363 -1.31 1.48 -8.23
N PRO A 364 -0.32 1.05 -7.44
CA PRO A 364 0.26 -0.29 -7.58
C PRO A 364 -0.63 -1.42 -7.06
N PHE A 365 -1.67 -1.11 -6.28
CA PHE A 365 -2.55 -2.09 -5.66
C PHE A 365 -3.67 -2.54 -6.60
N ASP A 366 -4.08 -3.81 -6.48
CA ASP A 366 -5.19 -4.37 -7.26
C ASP A 366 -6.53 -4.25 -6.52
N ASN A 367 -6.74 -3.11 -5.85
CA ASN A 367 -8.02 -2.82 -5.20
C ASN A 367 -9.14 -2.67 -6.21
N GLN A 368 -10.32 -3.19 -5.87
CA GLN A 368 -11.52 -3.09 -6.69
C GLN A 368 -12.37 -1.88 -6.29
N LEU A 369 -12.99 -1.24 -7.27
CA LEU A 369 -13.96 -0.19 -7.02
C LEU A 369 -15.26 -0.79 -6.49
N VAL A 370 -15.79 -0.19 -5.43
CA VAL A 370 -17.07 -0.54 -4.84
C VAL A 370 -17.96 0.70 -4.76
N THR A 371 -19.25 0.55 -5.00
CA THR A 371 -20.24 1.60 -4.80
C THR A 371 -21.19 1.22 -3.67
N LEU A 372 -21.63 2.21 -2.93
CA LEU A 372 -22.44 2.01 -1.74
C LEU A 372 -23.24 3.28 -1.41
N LYS A 373 -24.08 3.20 -0.38
CA LYS A 373 -24.76 4.37 0.19
C LYS A 373 -24.45 4.48 1.69
N VAL A 374 -24.26 5.70 2.13
CA VAL A 374 -24.09 6.05 3.56
C VAL A 374 -24.98 7.24 3.89
N THR A 375 -25.36 7.37 5.16
CA THR A 375 -26.01 8.60 5.63
C THR A 375 -25.04 9.78 5.62
N GLY A 376 -25.53 11.01 5.61
CA GLY A 376 -24.66 12.20 5.73
C GLY A 376 -23.87 12.22 7.02
N ALA A 377 -24.44 11.68 8.12
CA ALA A 377 -23.74 11.52 9.39
C ALA A 377 -22.56 10.55 9.27
N ASP A 378 -22.75 9.38 8.62
CA ASP A 378 -21.69 8.41 8.38
C ASP A 378 -20.65 8.96 7.39
N LEU A 379 -21.10 9.64 6.31
CA LEU A 379 -20.20 10.29 5.36
C LEU A 379 -19.27 11.30 6.06
N LYS A 380 -19.82 12.09 6.99
CA LYS A 380 -19.05 13.02 7.82
C LYS A 380 -17.96 12.29 8.60
N LEU A 381 -18.28 11.18 9.26
CA LEU A 381 -17.32 10.39 10.02
C LEU A 381 -16.22 9.80 9.14
N LEU A 382 -16.57 9.31 7.95
CA LEU A 382 -15.61 8.78 6.98
C LEU A 382 -14.62 9.85 6.49
N ILE A 383 -15.11 11.06 6.18
CA ILE A 383 -14.24 12.17 5.77
C ILE A 383 -13.39 12.67 6.95
N GLU A 384 -13.95 12.83 8.15
CA GLU A 384 -13.19 13.20 9.34
C GLU A 384 -12.06 12.22 9.65
N HIS A 385 -12.29 10.91 9.48
CA HIS A 385 -11.28 9.88 9.71
C HIS A 385 -10.03 10.09 8.84
N GLY A 386 -10.20 10.61 7.63
CA GLY A 386 -9.11 10.92 6.71
C GLY A 386 -8.41 12.26 6.95
N ILE A 387 -8.85 13.08 7.92
CA ILE A 387 -8.24 14.38 8.24
C ILE A 387 -7.14 14.17 9.28
N ASN A 388 -5.89 14.56 8.94
CA ASN A 388 -4.74 14.52 9.85
C ASN A 388 -4.58 13.16 10.58
N PRO A 389 -4.62 12.04 9.88
CA PRO A 389 -4.59 10.73 10.49
C PRO A 389 -3.23 10.45 11.15
N PRO A 390 -3.18 9.68 12.26
CA PRO A 390 -1.95 9.50 13.05
C PRO A 390 -0.91 8.58 12.39
N SER A 391 -1.32 7.66 11.51
CA SER A 391 -0.44 6.57 11.02
C SER A 391 -0.60 6.18 9.55
N PHE A 392 -1.63 6.70 8.87
CA PHE A 392 -1.83 6.44 7.42
C PHE A 392 -1.92 7.77 6.64
N GLY A 393 -2.03 7.71 5.32
CA GLY A 393 -2.09 8.91 4.49
C GLY A 393 -3.43 9.64 4.62
N TRP A 394 -3.42 10.98 4.44
CA TRP A 394 -4.65 11.78 4.41
C TRP A 394 -5.67 11.23 3.40
N GLY A 395 -6.94 11.17 3.81
CA GLY A 395 -8.04 10.83 2.91
C GLY A 395 -8.11 11.78 1.72
N GLN A 396 -8.40 11.23 0.55
CA GLN A 396 -8.63 11.98 -0.69
C GLN A 396 -10.09 11.81 -1.09
N PHE A 397 -10.75 12.86 -1.50
CA PHE A 397 -12.16 12.77 -1.88
C PHE A 397 -12.51 13.71 -3.05
N ALA A 398 -13.63 13.42 -3.69
CA ALA A 398 -14.24 14.23 -4.74
C ALA A 398 -15.76 14.32 -4.52
N GLY A 399 -16.41 15.30 -5.16
CA GLY A 399 -17.86 15.50 -5.07
C GLY A 399 -18.31 16.28 -3.84
N LEU A 400 -17.40 16.68 -2.96
CA LEU A 400 -17.69 17.42 -1.73
C LEU A 400 -16.86 18.69 -1.61
N LYS A 401 -17.42 19.67 -0.93
CA LYS A 401 -16.71 20.79 -0.32
C LYS A 401 -16.91 20.72 1.19
N VAL A 402 -15.83 20.71 1.96
CA VAL A 402 -15.83 20.36 3.38
C VAL A 402 -15.19 21.47 4.17
N TRP A 403 -15.87 21.96 5.21
CA TRP A 403 -15.33 22.90 6.19
C TRP A 403 -15.06 22.18 7.50
N TYR A 404 -13.93 22.47 8.12
CA TYR A 404 -13.51 21.83 9.36
C TYR A 404 -12.84 22.81 10.32
N ASP A 405 -12.90 22.49 11.60
CA ASP A 405 -12.16 23.21 12.65
C ASP A 405 -10.74 22.62 12.76
N PRO A 406 -9.69 23.36 12.39
CA PRO A 406 -8.32 22.85 12.42
C PRO A 406 -7.76 22.63 13.84
N ALA A 407 -8.47 23.09 14.89
CA ALA A 407 -8.07 22.83 16.28
C ALA A 407 -8.54 21.46 16.78
N THR A 408 -9.58 20.89 16.16
CA THR A 408 -10.21 19.63 16.58
C THR A 408 -10.28 18.59 15.47
N ASP A 409 -9.91 18.94 14.24
CA ASP A 409 -10.06 18.16 13.01
C ASP A 409 -11.52 17.72 12.74
N LYS A 410 -12.51 18.43 13.34
CA LYS A 410 -13.93 18.11 13.20
C LYS A 410 -14.59 18.91 12.08
N ILE A 411 -15.40 18.20 11.29
CA ILE A 411 -16.15 18.81 10.20
C ILE A 411 -17.29 19.68 10.75
N THR A 412 -17.36 20.92 10.29
CA THR A 412 -18.41 21.88 10.65
C THR A 412 -19.52 21.94 9.61
N SER A 413 -19.22 21.72 8.34
CA SER A 413 -20.19 21.69 7.23
C SER A 413 -19.66 20.88 6.04
N MET A 414 -20.57 20.28 5.30
CA MET A 414 -20.29 19.67 4.00
C MET A 414 -21.35 20.06 2.98
N ARG A 415 -20.91 20.28 1.74
CA ARG A 415 -21.79 20.51 0.59
C ARG A 415 -21.39 19.61 -0.56
N LEU A 416 -22.37 19.16 -1.33
CA LEU A 416 -22.14 18.52 -2.62
C LEU A 416 -21.56 19.52 -3.62
N GLU A 417 -21.11 19.03 -4.76
CA GLU A 417 -20.52 19.83 -5.84
C GLU A 417 -21.47 20.90 -6.39
N ASP A 418 -22.77 20.64 -6.39
CA ASP A 418 -23.82 21.60 -6.80
C ASP A 418 -24.13 22.67 -5.74
N GLY A 419 -23.47 22.62 -4.58
CA GLY A 419 -23.68 23.53 -3.46
C GLY A 419 -24.76 23.07 -2.46
N THR A 420 -25.46 21.97 -2.73
CA THR A 420 -26.45 21.41 -1.80
C THR A 420 -25.80 20.99 -0.52
N LYS A 421 -26.34 21.42 0.62
CA LYS A 421 -25.84 21.04 1.94
C LYS A 421 -26.08 19.55 2.19
N VAL A 422 -25.08 18.88 2.76
CA VAL A 422 -25.21 17.48 3.18
C VAL A 422 -25.97 17.44 4.52
N GLU A 423 -27.09 16.69 4.54
CA GLU A 423 -27.93 16.52 5.72
C GLU A 423 -27.67 15.15 6.36
N ASP A 424 -27.61 15.09 7.69
CA ASP A 424 -27.19 13.91 8.44
C ASP A 424 -28.04 12.66 8.19
N ASP A 425 -29.34 12.83 7.93
CA ASP A 425 -30.32 11.76 7.77
C ASP A 425 -30.60 11.36 6.31
N GLN A 426 -29.97 12.02 5.35
CA GLN A 426 -30.08 11.69 3.93
C GLN A 426 -29.01 10.69 3.51
N TYR A 427 -29.31 9.86 2.52
CA TYR A 427 -28.37 8.92 1.94
C TYR A 427 -27.66 9.51 0.72
N TYR A 428 -26.36 9.29 0.65
CA TYR A 428 -25.49 9.71 -0.44
C TYR A 428 -24.79 8.49 -1.03
N THR A 429 -24.65 8.48 -2.35
CA THR A 429 -23.92 7.44 -3.05
C THR A 429 -22.43 7.72 -3.00
N VAL A 430 -21.64 6.69 -2.72
CA VAL A 430 -20.18 6.79 -2.58
C VAL A 430 -19.48 5.70 -3.38
N THR A 431 -18.44 6.09 -4.12
CA THR A 431 -17.46 5.15 -4.68
C THR A 431 -16.23 5.13 -3.77
N THR A 432 -15.81 3.94 -3.40
CA THR A 432 -14.57 3.71 -2.68
C THR A 432 -13.88 2.45 -3.18
N ILE A 433 -12.95 1.89 -2.43
CA ILE A 433 -12.25 0.65 -2.76
C ILE A 433 -12.53 -0.44 -1.73
N ASP A 434 -12.44 -1.70 -2.15
CA ASP A 434 -12.65 -2.88 -1.33
C ASP A 434 -11.78 -2.89 -0.06
N PHE A 435 -10.53 -2.43 -0.16
CA PHE A 435 -9.62 -2.27 0.98
C PHE A 435 -10.22 -1.38 2.09
N LEU A 436 -10.72 -0.18 1.76
CA LEU A 436 -11.34 0.71 2.75
C LEU A 436 -12.67 0.15 3.26
N LEU A 437 -13.49 -0.44 2.37
CA LEU A 437 -14.77 -1.04 2.74
C LEU A 437 -14.62 -2.11 3.83
N THR A 438 -13.55 -2.89 3.77
CA THR A 438 -13.28 -4.00 4.70
C THR A 438 -12.45 -3.60 5.93
N GLY A 439 -12.27 -2.31 6.18
CA GLY A 439 -11.62 -1.78 7.38
C GLY A 439 -10.16 -1.37 7.19
N GLY A 440 -9.66 -1.37 5.94
CA GLY A 440 -8.33 -0.85 5.63
C GLY A 440 -8.15 0.59 6.09
N ASP A 441 -6.96 0.94 6.54
CA ASP A 441 -6.65 2.24 7.17
C ASP A 441 -7.66 2.58 8.29
N SER A 442 -8.27 1.56 8.92
CA SER A 442 -9.27 1.68 10.00
C SER A 442 -10.52 2.48 9.62
N TYR A 443 -10.88 2.57 8.35
CA TYR A 443 -12.15 3.13 7.92
C TYR A 443 -13.33 2.25 8.35
N ASP A 444 -14.41 2.87 8.82
CA ASP A 444 -15.62 2.16 9.27
C ASP A 444 -16.79 2.38 8.31
N PHE A 445 -17.01 1.43 7.43
CA PHE A 445 -18.16 1.39 6.50
C PHE A 445 -19.27 0.44 6.99
N SER A 446 -19.29 0.04 8.27
CA SER A 446 -20.24 -0.95 8.79
C SER A 446 -21.72 -0.57 8.64
N ASN A 447 -22.03 0.73 8.54
CA ASN A 447 -23.37 1.23 8.32
C ASN A 447 -23.74 1.39 6.81
N ALA A 448 -22.82 1.06 5.90
CA ALA A 448 -23.07 1.17 4.47
C ALA A 448 -24.16 0.21 4.01
N ILE A 449 -25.03 0.68 3.12
CA ILE A 449 -26.07 -0.11 2.47
C ILE A 449 -25.91 -0.11 0.95
N ASP A 450 -26.63 -1.00 0.26
CA ASP A 450 -26.61 -1.10 -1.21
C ASP A 450 -25.17 -1.24 -1.77
N VAL A 451 -24.34 -2.02 -1.07
CA VAL A 451 -22.94 -2.26 -1.46
C VAL A 451 -22.89 -3.10 -2.72
N VAL A 452 -22.21 -2.60 -3.74
CA VAL A 452 -22.00 -3.29 -5.02
C VAL A 452 -20.51 -3.34 -5.31
N ASP A 453 -19.98 -4.55 -5.42
CA ASP A 453 -18.66 -4.77 -6.00
C ASP A 453 -18.76 -4.63 -7.52
N THR A 454 -18.01 -3.69 -8.09
CA THR A 454 -18.03 -3.45 -9.54
C THR A 454 -17.20 -4.48 -10.31
N CYS A 455 -16.40 -5.31 -9.61
CA CYS A 455 -15.41 -6.21 -10.19
C CYS A 455 -14.37 -5.50 -11.08
N GLU A 456 -14.22 -4.18 -10.95
CA GLU A 456 -13.28 -3.37 -11.72
C GLU A 456 -12.09 -2.96 -10.85
N VAL A 457 -10.88 -3.34 -11.25
CA VAL A 457 -9.65 -2.91 -10.58
C VAL A 457 -9.50 -1.40 -10.74
N MET A 458 -9.35 -0.68 -9.65
CA MET A 458 -9.27 0.78 -9.59
C MET A 458 -8.29 1.36 -10.61
N ARG A 459 -7.06 0.82 -10.67
CA ARG A 459 -6.02 1.26 -11.63
C ARG A 459 -6.48 1.10 -13.06
N GLU A 460 -7.09 -0.03 -13.41
CA GLU A 460 -7.52 -0.35 -14.78
C GLU A 460 -8.74 0.49 -15.18
N GLY A 461 -9.69 0.66 -14.29
CA GLY A 461 -10.85 1.52 -14.50
C GLY A 461 -10.45 2.98 -14.72
N ILE A 462 -9.57 3.53 -13.87
CA ILE A 462 -9.06 4.89 -14.01
C ILE A 462 -8.24 5.05 -15.30
N GLN A 463 -7.39 4.07 -15.63
CA GLN A 463 -6.62 4.07 -16.88
C GLN A 463 -7.56 4.12 -18.11
N ALA A 464 -8.60 3.30 -18.13
CA ALA A 464 -9.58 3.28 -19.21
C ALA A 464 -10.36 4.61 -19.29
N TYR A 465 -10.80 5.14 -18.15
CA TYR A 465 -11.49 6.42 -18.06
C TYR A 465 -10.64 7.58 -18.56
N TRP A 466 -9.37 7.69 -18.15
CA TRP A 466 -8.45 8.73 -18.60
C TRP A 466 -8.05 8.57 -20.07
N LYS A 467 -7.95 7.34 -20.58
CA LYS A 467 -7.70 7.06 -22.00
C LYS A 467 -8.82 7.60 -22.89
N GLU A 468 -10.06 7.48 -22.46
CA GLU A 468 -11.24 7.93 -23.20
C GLU A 468 -11.49 9.44 -23.03
N ASN A 469 -11.40 9.96 -21.81
CA ASN A 469 -11.86 11.31 -21.45
C ASN A 469 -10.73 12.34 -21.29
N GLY A 470 -9.47 11.88 -21.24
CA GLY A 470 -8.33 12.71 -20.87
C GLY A 470 -8.33 13.07 -19.37
N ILE A 471 -7.36 13.87 -18.96
CA ILE A 471 -7.22 14.35 -17.58
C ILE A 471 -7.47 15.85 -17.55
N LYS A 472 -8.35 16.28 -16.64
CA LYS A 472 -8.71 17.67 -16.39
C LYS A 472 -8.02 18.19 -15.14
N ALA A 473 -7.78 19.50 -15.06
CA ALA A 473 -7.44 20.14 -13.81
C ALA A 473 -8.68 20.30 -12.95
N TYR A 474 -8.60 19.86 -11.70
CA TYR A 474 -9.66 20.00 -10.71
C TYR A 474 -9.23 20.98 -9.61
N ASP A 475 -10.21 21.66 -8.98
CA ASP A 475 -9.96 22.37 -7.74
C ASP A 475 -9.74 21.35 -6.62
N TYR A 476 -8.60 21.40 -5.97
CA TYR A 476 -8.28 20.55 -4.82
C TYR A 476 -8.40 21.28 -3.48
N ASN A 477 -8.84 22.56 -3.48
CA ASN A 477 -9.15 23.31 -2.26
C ASN A 477 -10.57 22.97 -1.76
N LEU A 478 -10.84 21.69 -1.62
CA LEU A 478 -12.14 21.17 -1.20
C LEU A 478 -12.24 21.02 0.32
N LEU A 479 -11.12 21.01 1.03
CA LEU A 479 -11.05 20.92 2.48
C LEU A 479 -10.63 22.29 3.04
N ILE A 480 -11.55 22.99 3.72
CA ILE A 480 -11.42 24.39 4.09
C ILE A 480 -11.42 24.53 5.61
N ALA A 481 -10.35 25.15 6.14
CA ALA A 481 -10.32 25.51 7.58
C ALA A 481 -11.30 26.65 7.85
N GLY A 482 -12.18 26.49 8.84
CA GLY A 482 -13.14 27.48 9.30
C GLY A 482 -14.60 27.09 9.10
N GLU A 483 -15.48 28.07 9.08
CA GLU A 483 -16.94 27.89 8.98
C GLU A 483 -17.43 28.11 7.54
N ASP A 484 -18.48 27.37 7.19
CA ASP A 484 -19.22 27.59 5.93
C ASP A 484 -20.01 28.89 6.02
N THR A 485 -19.61 29.88 5.24
CA THR A 485 -20.26 31.20 5.14
C THR A 485 -21.23 31.27 3.96
N THR A 486 -21.50 30.17 3.29
CA THR A 486 -22.41 30.12 2.13
C THR A 486 -23.84 30.36 2.59
N VAL A 487 -24.53 31.30 1.97
CA VAL A 487 -25.94 31.58 2.25
C VAL A 487 -26.79 30.62 1.43
N ASP A 488 -27.61 29.81 2.08
CA ASP A 488 -28.56 28.93 1.41
C ASP A 488 -29.65 29.79 0.71
N GLU A 489 -29.82 29.62 -0.58
CA GLU A 489 -31.02 30.20 -1.25
C GLU A 489 -32.27 29.51 -0.69
N PRO A 490 -33.35 30.26 -0.34
CA PRO A 490 -34.57 29.67 0.17
C PRO A 490 -35.13 28.70 -0.86
N SER A 491 -35.43 27.48 -0.43
CA SER A 491 -36.08 26.46 -1.27
C SER A 491 -37.34 27.00 -1.91
N LYS A 492 -37.54 26.78 -3.21
CA LYS A 492 -38.71 27.24 -3.99
C LYS A 492 -40.05 26.60 -3.57
N ASP A 493 -40.08 25.81 -2.51
CA ASP A 493 -41.25 25.01 -2.08
C ASP A 493 -42.02 25.59 -0.89
N GLU A 494 -41.72 26.82 -0.39
CA GLU A 494 -42.57 27.50 0.59
C GLU A 494 -43.25 28.75 0.02
N VAL A 495 -44.14 28.54 -0.95
CA VAL A 495 -45.25 29.51 -1.24
C VAL A 495 -46.56 28.75 -1.27
N VAL A 496 -47.07 28.41 -0.11
CA VAL A 496 -48.48 28.06 0.07
C VAL A 496 -49.13 29.04 1.04
N GLY A 497 -49.93 29.90 0.48
CA GLY A 497 -51.19 30.34 1.05
C GLY A 497 -51.15 31.41 2.15
N GLY A 498 -51.36 32.60 1.77
CA GLY A 498 -51.86 33.66 2.66
C GLY A 498 -52.83 34.58 1.89
N ASP A 499 -54.09 34.19 1.90
CA ASP A 499 -55.22 34.93 1.42
C ASP A 499 -55.39 36.23 2.22
N THR A 500 -55.54 37.39 1.55
CA THR A 500 -56.56 38.41 1.89
C THR A 500 -56.56 39.58 0.91
N ALA A 501 -57.65 39.63 0.17
CA ALA A 501 -58.58 40.73 -0.15
C ALA A 501 -58.08 42.13 -0.59
N ALA A 502 -58.54 42.42 -1.81
CA ALA A 502 -59.27 43.61 -2.28
C ALA A 502 -58.51 44.92 -2.54
N GLY A 503 -58.64 45.36 -3.75
CA GLY A 503 -58.52 46.77 -4.15
C GLY A 503 -58.29 47.05 -5.64
N ASP A 504 -59.40 47.15 -6.37
CA ASP A 504 -59.62 47.74 -7.67
C ASP A 504 -58.64 48.77 -8.25
N LYS A 505 -58.35 48.64 -9.52
CA LYS A 505 -58.65 49.47 -10.67
C LYS A 505 -57.60 49.50 -11.78
N GLU A 506 -58.11 49.08 -12.93
CA GLU A 506 -58.16 49.68 -14.28
C GLU A 506 -56.85 49.95 -15.06
N GLU A 507 -56.91 49.31 -16.22
CA GLU A 507 -56.75 49.75 -17.62
C GLU A 507 -55.33 50.15 -18.11
N ASN A 508 -54.80 49.53 -19.14
CA ASN A 508 -55.12 49.58 -20.57
C ASN A 508 -54.15 48.75 -21.42
N LYS A 509 -54.70 47.97 -22.32
CA LYS A 509 -54.45 47.69 -23.73
C LYS A 509 -53.10 48.12 -24.34
N ASP A 510 -52.51 47.20 -25.12
CA ASP A 510 -52.60 46.95 -26.57
C ASP A 510 -51.64 45.80 -26.92
N GLU A 511 -52.10 44.75 -27.45
CA GLU A 511 -52.20 44.19 -28.79
C GLU A 511 -50.93 44.35 -29.66
N VAL A 512 -50.52 43.23 -30.21
CA VAL A 512 -50.42 42.73 -31.59
C VAL A 512 -49.70 41.42 -31.62
N LYS A 513 -50.26 40.27 -31.88
CA LYS A 513 -50.49 39.46 -33.09
C LYS A 513 -49.27 39.39 -34.01
N ASP A 514 -48.84 38.24 -34.49
CA ASP A 514 -49.41 37.18 -35.34
C ASP A 514 -48.45 36.00 -35.44
N GLU A 515 -48.90 34.86 -35.36
CA GLU A 515 -49.38 33.87 -36.38
C GLU A 515 -48.29 32.97 -36.97
N ILE A 516 -48.48 31.69 -36.76
CA ILE A 516 -49.05 30.62 -37.65
C ILE A 516 -47.93 29.83 -38.35
N VAL A 517 -47.86 28.53 -38.52
CA VAL A 517 -48.73 27.38 -38.77
C VAL A 517 -47.90 26.14 -38.92
N SER A 518 -48.28 25.10 -38.39
CA SER A 518 -48.90 23.82 -38.74
C SER A 518 -47.99 22.70 -39.25
N ASP A 519 -48.31 21.61 -38.71
CA ASP A 519 -48.82 20.30 -39.18
C ASP A 519 -47.79 19.35 -39.82
N ASP A 520 -47.72 18.14 -39.37
CA ASP A 520 -48.55 17.03 -39.79
C ASP A 520 -48.33 15.75 -39.00
N LYS A 521 -49.48 15.12 -38.74
CA LYS A 521 -49.72 13.78 -38.20
C LYS A 521 -49.31 12.67 -39.15
N ILE A 522 -49.15 11.45 -38.61
CA ILE A 522 -49.76 10.16 -38.99
C ILE A 522 -49.29 9.12 -38.00
N VAL A 523 -49.97 8.54 -37.14
CA VAL A 523 -51.10 7.64 -36.82
C VAL A 523 -51.00 6.26 -37.48
N VAL A 524 -51.31 5.27 -36.63
CA VAL A 524 -51.91 3.94 -36.73
C VAL A 524 -50.90 2.79 -36.57
N GLY A 525 -51.00 1.89 -35.66
CA GLY A 525 -52.08 1.24 -34.92
C GLY A 525 -51.62 -0.19 -34.70
N GLY A 526 -51.81 -0.72 -33.62
CA GLY A 526 -52.88 -1.58 -33.13
C GLY A 526 -52.36 -2.98 -32.83
N THR A 527 -52.64 -3.39 -31.73
CA THR A 527 -53.52 -4.33 -31.04
C THR A 527 -52.85 -5.61 -30.51
N GLU A 528 -53.02 -5.77 -29.21
CA GLU A 528 -53.64 -6.89 -28.43
C GLU A 528 -52.94 -8.25 -28.48
N THR A 529 -52.83 -9.03 -27.48
CA THR A 529 -53.52 -9.37 -26.21
C THR A 529 -52.75 -10.50 -25.53
N GLY A 530 -52.89 -10.62 -24.21
CA GLY A 530 -53.08 -11.93 -23.62
C GLY A 530 -52.19 -12.36 -22.45
N LYS A 531 -52.69 -12.11 -21.26
CA LYS A 531 -52.86 -12.94 -20.05
C LYS A 531 -51.79 -13.94 -19.58
N THR A 532 -51.40 -13.68 -18.36
CA THR A 532 -51.36 -14.57 -17.14
C THR A 532 -50.56 -15.85 -17.20
N GLU A 533 -49.62 -16.00 -16.26
CA GLU A 533 -49.79 -16.78 -15.04
C GLU A 533 -48.48 -16.80 -14.20
N ASN A 534 -48.69 -16.85 -12.89
CA ASN A 534 -47.72 -17.07 -11.84
C ASN A 534 -46.90 -18.30 -12.05
N ASP A 535 -45.57 -18.25 -11.75
CA ASP A 535 -45.01 -19.28 -10.91
C ASP A 535 -43.71 -18.81 -10.21
N LYS A 536 -43.64 -19.20 -8.94
CA LYS A 536 -42.51 -19.04 -8.04
C LYS A 536 -41.33 -19.77 -8.62
N ASN A 537 -40.19 -19.11 -8.73
CA ASN A 537 -38.96 -19.86 -8.71
C ASN A 537 -37.81 -19.11 -8.04
N THR A 538 -37.22 -19.80 -7.13
CA THR A 538 -36.02 -19.51 -6.35
C THR A 538 -34.89 -19.04 -7.24
N SER A 539 -34.38 -17.83 -6.95
CA SER A 539 -33.20 -17.26 -7.60
C SER A 539 -31.94 -18.01 -7.22
N LYS A 540 -31.41 -18.78 -8.16
CA LYS A 540 -29.99 -19.06 -8.23
C LYS A 540 -29.32 -17.85 -8.90
N LEU A 541 -28.37 -17.23 -8.22
CA LEU A 541 -27.45 -16.26 -8.78
C LEU A 541 -26.71 -16.86 -9.97
N PRO A 542 -26.61 -16.17 -11.11
CA PRO A 542 -25.73 -16.60 -12.18
C PRO A 542 -24.28 -16.34 -11.75
N ASN A 543 -23.51 -17.40 -11.75
CA ASN A 543 -22.06 -17.36 -11.68
C ASN A 543 -21.56 -16.83 -13.05
N THR A 544 -21.34 -15.52 -13.15
CA THR A 544 -20.67 -14.92 -14.31
C THR A 544 -19.37 -14.30 -13.84
N GLY A 545 -18.36 -15.15 -13.68
CA GLY A 545 -16.99 -14.71 -13.80
C GLY A 545 -16.83 -14.12 -15.20
N ALA A 546 -16.73 -12.81 -15.33
CA ALA A 546 -16.28 -12.20 -16.56
C ALA A 546 -14.87 -12.74 -16.87
N PRO A 547 -14.59 -13.23 -18.07
CA PRO A 547 -13.25 -13.66 -18.38
C PRO A 547 -12.37 -12.40 -18.37
N ILE A 548 -11.35 -12.41 -17.50
CA ILE A 548 -10.13 -11.61 -17.70
C ILE A 548 -9.81 -11.74 -19.18
N SER A 549 -9.67 -10.61 -19.88
CA SER A 549 -9.53 -10.66 -21.33
C SER A 549 -8.46 -11.69 -21.68
N SER A 550 -8.81 -12.66 -22.49
CA SER A 550 -7.96 -13.80 -22.85
C SER A 550 -6.58 -13.39 -23.39
N VAL A 551 -6.41 -12.12 -23.72
CA VAL A 551 -5.17 -11.50 -24.16
C VAL A 551 -4.21 -11.23 -22.98
N GLN A 552 -4.70 -10.83 -21.79
CA GLN A 552 -3.81 -10.54 -20.65
C GLN A 552 -3.31 -11.82 -19.96
N VAL A 553 -4.17 -12.85 -19.83
CA VAL A 553 -3.75 -14.16 -19.32
C VAL A 553 -2.80 -14.87 -20.28
N VAL A 554 -3.04 -14.74 -21.59
CA VAL A 554 -2.15 -15.32 -22.62
C VAL A 554 -0.82 -14.56 -22.67
N LEU A 555 -0.79 -13.23 -22.47
CA LEU A 555 0.46 -12.47 -22.41
C LEU A 555 1.25 -12.77 -21.13
N ALA A 556 0.61 -12.83 -19.97
CA ALA A 556 1.28 -13.21 -18.72
C ALA A 556 1.80 -14.66 -18.78
N ALA A 557 1.03 -15.59 -19.30
CA ALA A 557 1.45 -16.99 -19.50
C ALA A 557 2.57 -17.12 -20.55
N MET A 558 2.57 -16.31 -21.62
CA MET A 558 3.66 -16.31 -22.61
C MET A 558 4.95 -15.70 -22.06
N ILE A 559 4.86 -14.68 -21.21
CA ILE A 559 6.03 -14.07 -20.55
C ILE A 559 6.63 -15.07 -19.55
N VAL A 560 5.83 -15.74 -18.73
CA VAL A 560 6.30 -16.78 -17.80
C VAL A 560 6.89 -17.97 -18.55
N MET A 561 6.30 -18.39 -19.67
CA MET A 561 6.86 -19.47 -20.51
C MET A 561 8.13 -19.05 -21.26
N ALA A 562 8.27 -17.78 -21.66
CA ALA A 562 9.47 -17.28 -22.31
C ALA A 562 10.64 -17.17 -21.31
N ILE A 563 10.36 -16.73 -20.07
CA ILE A 563 11.34 -16.67 -18.97
C ILE A 563 11.76 -18.10 -18.57
N GLY A 564 10.81 -19.02 -18.38
CA GLY A 564 11.08 -20.42 -18.08
C GLY A 564 11.86 -21.15 -19.18
N ALA A 565 11.56 -20.89 -20.46
CA ALA A 565 12.28 -21.46 -21.59
C ALA A 565 13.69 -20.87 -21.76
N GLY A 566 13.90 -19.60 -21.40
CA GLY A 566 15.21 -18.95 -21.35
C GLY A 566 16.11 -19.56 -20.27
N MET A 567 15.56 -19.81 -19.08
CA MET A 567 16.28 -20.45 -17.97
C MET A 567 16.68 -21.90 -18.30
N LEU A 568 15.78 -22.69 -18.87
CA LEU A 568 16.07 -24.08 -19.29
C LEU A 568 17.09 -24.17 -20.43
N ARG A 569 17.20 -23.13 -21.27
CA ARG A 569 18.19 -23.09 -22.37
C ARG A 569 19.58 -22.72 -21.85
N ASN A 570 19.64 -21.90 -20.80
CA ASN A 570 20.90 -21.49 -20.18
C ASN A 570 21.53 -22.61 -19.33
N GLU A 571 20.71 -23.44 -18.66
CA GLU A 571 21.23 -24.63 -17.95
C GLU A 571 21.78 -25.71 -18.89
N LYS A 572 21.17 -25.91 -20.08
CA LYS A 572 21.68 -26.86 -21.06
C LYS A 572 23.00 -26.45 -21.72
N SER A 573 23.29 -25.13 -21.76
CA SER A 573 24.58 -24.65 -22.32
C SER A 573 25.74 -24.70 -21.34
N LYS A 574 25.49 -25.01 -20.05
CA LYS A 574 26.55 -25.22 -19.05
C LYS A 574 26.95 -26.69 -18.84
N VAL A 575 26.27 -27.62 -19.52
CA VAL A 575 26.52 -29.06 -19.43
C VAL A 575 27.15 -29.64 -20.72
N GLU A 576 27.32 -28.84 -21.75
CA GLU A 576 28.20 -29.11 -22.89
C GLU A 576 29.45 -28.18 -22.83
#